data_f73ec11bbfd05a15bbaaa1f2d746c99d
#
_entry.id   f73ec11bbfd05a15bbaaa1f2d746c99d
#
_cell.length_a   1.000
_cell.length_b   1.000
_cell.length_c   1.000
_cell.angle_alpha   90.00
_cell.angle_beta   90.00
_cell.angle_gamma   90.00
#
_symmetry.space_group_name_H-M   'P 1'
#
loop_
_entity.id
_entity.type
_entity.pdbx_description
1 polymer ?
#
loop_
_entity_poly.entity_id
_entity_poly.type
_entity_poly.pdbx_seq_one_letter_code
_entity_poly.pdbx_strand_id
1 'polypeptide(L)'
;MIYVGIDIASDKHDYYMVHDSLKPFSRNSITIPNTISGFKKLQKDIITFCGVMKDSMVRIGLESTGIYHKAILLFLIENGYEVVLINPILTNMDKKSRRVHNPKNDNIDSKAICTFLMNSKDLKSYTLKSYHTESLKALSRERFKLVSEKRKIKQEIYNYIIQIFPEYLKLFSNIYAKSSFNILYKYPGASLIERAHIDSLAKLIHGRCSVDAYTIKLLAKSSIGDRSDYLSILLKNSLDNLKSIDNKIEAIEPKIKELVDSLGTKILSIPGISYITAGIILGEIGDISRFKNAESLISYSGLDIEVYESGKYKATNKSISKKGSKYLRYALFQVARVIWNHDKVFNNYYLKKQSEGKHYYVILGHIEKKIVRLIYSILKNNKEYTPQL
;
A
#
# COMPACT_ATOMS: atom_id res chain seq x y z
N MET A 1 -37.36 -6.65 0.91
CA MET A 1 -35.97 -6.39 0.44
C MET A 1 -35.69 -7.24 -0.78
N ILE A 2 -35.02 -6.66 -1.78
CA ILE A 2 -34.59 -7.35 -3.00
C ILE A 2 -33.11 -7.72 -2.87
N TYR A 3 -32.79 -8.97 -3.14
CA TYR A 3 -31.42 -9.50 -3.15
C TYR A 3 -30.98 -9.76 -4.56
N VAL A 4 -29.77 -9.33 -4.90
CA VAL A 4 -29.15 -9.50 -6.21
C VAL A 4 -27.84 -10.22 -6.04
N GLY A 5 -27.70 -11.40 -6.61
CA GLY A 5 -26.43 -12.14 -6.66
C GLY A 5 -25.81 -12.00 -8.04
N ILE A 6 -24.54 -11.58 -8.09
CA ILE A 6 -23.83 -11.38 -9.35
C ILE A 6 -22.59 -12.26 -9.36
N ASP A 7 -22.53 -13.17 -10.33
CA ASP A 7 -21.34 -13.92 -10.66
C ASP A 7 -20.49 -13.15 -11.67
N ILE A 8 -19.18 -13.05 -11.40
CA ILE A 8 -18.27 -12.16 -12.11
C ILE A 8 -17.32 -12.94 -13.02
N ALA A 9 -17.30 -12.56 -14.30
CA ALA A 9 -16.32 -13.03 -15.27
C ALA A 9 -15.66 -11.85 -16.01
N SER A 10 -14.67 -12.14 -16.88
CA SER A 10 -13.91 -11.10 -17.60
C SER A 10 -14.76 -10.28 -18.56
N ASP A 11 -15.59 -10.97 -19.34
CA ASP A 11 -16.29 -10.36 -20.48
C ASP A 11 -17.79 -10.18 -20.25
N LYS A 12 -18.33 -10.94 -19.30
CA LYS A 12 -19.77 -10.96 -18.98
C LYS A 12 -19.98 -11.16 -17.49
N HIS A 13 -21.16 -10.78 -17.00
CA HIS A 13 -21.61 -11.08 -15.64
C HIS A 13 -22.98 -11.73 -15.70
N ASP A 14 -23.20 -12.70 -14.81
CA ASP A 14 -24.49 -13.37 -14.68
C ASP A 14 -25.14 -12.95 -13.36
N TYR A 15 -26.35 -12.39 -13.40
CA TYR A 15 -27.05 -11.98 -12.19
C TYR A 15 -28.38 -12.68 -12.02
N TYR A 16 -28.77 -12.85 -10.77
CA TYR A 16 -30.06 -13.36 -10.35
C TYR A 16 -30.64 -12.47 -9.26
N MET A 17 -31.94 -12.21 -9.33
CA MET A 17 -32.64 -11.35 -8.37
C MET A 17 -33.82 -12.09 -7.76
N VAL A 18 -34.02 -11.92 -6.46
CA VAL A 18 -35.14 -12.48 -5.73
C VAL A 18 -35.58 -11.53 -4.61
N HIS A 19 -36.89 -11.46 -4.39
CA HIS A 19 -37.46 -10.76 -3.24
C HIS A 19 -37.49 -11.66 -2.00
N ASP A 20 -37.50 -11.09 -0.80
CA ASP A 20 -37.57 -11.85 0.47
C ASP A 20 -38.81 -12.76 0.58
N SER A 21 -39.88 -12.47 -0.15
CA SER A 21 -41.03 -13.36 -0.33
C SER A 21 -40.76 -14.56 -1.25
N LEU A 22 -39.51 -14.80 -1.63
CA LEU A 22 -39.04 -15.87 -2.53
C LEU A 22 -39.55 -15.74 -3.99
N LYS A 23 -40.11 -14.59 -4.39
CA LYS A 23 -40.51 -14.31 -5.78
C LYS A 23 -39.27 -13.88 -6.58
N PRO A 24 -38.88 -14.63 -7.62
CA PRO A 24 -37.75 -14.24 -8.49
C PRO A 24 -38.19 -13.23 -9.57
N PHE A 25 -37.24 -12.42 -10.05
CA PHE A 25 -37.41 -11.53 -11.20
C PHE A 25 -37.54 -12.34 -12.52
N SER A 26 -36.71 -13.37 -12.64
CA SER A 26 -36.74 -14.30 -13.77
C SER A 26 -36.49 -15.73 -13.29
N ARG A 27 -36.89 -16.74 -14.07
CA ARG A 27 -36.66 -18.15 -13.76
C ARG A 27 -35.19 -18.53 -13.76
N ASN A 28 -34.40 -17.90 -14.64
CA ASN A 28 -32.98 -18.15 -14.84
C ASN A 28 -32.17 -16.87 -14.59
N SER A 29 -30.84 -17.02 -14.39
CA SER A 29 -29.95 -15.88 -14.38
C SER A 29 -29.96 -15.14 -15.72
N ILE A 30 -29.67 -13.86 -15.66
CA ILE A 30 -29.60 -12.98 -16.83
C ILE A 30 -28.13 -12.60 -17.02
N THR A 31 -27.65 -12.76 -18.25
CA THR A 31 -26.29 -12.39 -18.63
C THR A 31 -26.23 -10.96 -19.17
N ILE A 32 -25.25 -10.20 -18.74
CA ILE A 32 -24.90 -8.88 -19.24
C ILE A 32 -23.43 -8.82 -19.63
N PRO A 33 -23.04 -8.03 -20.65
CA PRO A 33 -21.65 -7.79 -20.97
C PRO A 33 -20.99 -6.93 -19.87
N ASN A 34 -19.69 -7.10 -19.67
CA ASN A 34 -18.89 -6.27 -18.75
C ASN A 34 -18.62 -4.89 -19.38
N THR A 35 -19.68 -4.11 -19.58
CA THR A 35 -19.69 -2.79 -20.21
C THR A 35 -20.67 -1.87 -19.50
N ILE A 36 -20.53 -0.56 -19.72
CA ILE A 36 -21.47 0.43 -19.15
C ILE A 36 -22.93 0.19 -19.59
N SER A 37 -23.14 -0.30 -20.82
CA SER A 37 -24.49 -0.64 -21.30
C SER A 37 -25.06 -1.85 -20.56
N GLY A 38 -24.23 -2.86 -20.27
CA GLY A 38 -24.63 -4.01 -19.45
C GLY A 38 -24.97 -3.60 -18.01
N PHE A 39 -24.18 -2.72 -17.40
CA PHE A 39 -24.44 -2.21 -16.04
C PHE A 39 -25.73 -1.39 -15.97
N LYS A 40 -25.98 -0.52 -16.98
CA LYS A 40 -27.26 0.22 -17.08
C LYS A 40 -28.45 -0.71 -17.29
N LYS A 41 -28.29 -1.82 -18.01
CA LYS A 41 -29.35 -2.84 -18.14
C LYS A 41 -29.66 -3.46 -16.77
N LEU A 42 -28.64 -3.89 -16.02
CA LEU A 42 -28.83 -4.41 -14.65
C LEU A 42 -29.57 -3.39 -13.77
N GLN A 43 -29.14 -2.12 -13.79
CA GLN A 43 -29.78 -1.05 -13.04
C GLN A 43 -31.28 -0.89 -13.41
N LYS A 44 -31.59 -0.88 -14.70
CA LYS A 44 -32.96 -0.82 -15.21
C LYS A 44 -33.81 -1.99 -14.71
N ASP A 45 -33.25 -3.20 -14.75
CA ASP A 45 -33.95 -4.41 -14.33
C ASP A 45 -34.18 -4.42 -12.80
N ILE A 46 -33.23 -3.91 -12.00
CA ILE A 46 -33.38 -3.69 -10.55
C ILE A 46 -34.55 -2.70 -10.30
N ILE A 47 -34.55 -1.55 -10.95
CA ILE A 47 -35.60 -0.52 -10.81
C ILE A 47 -36.97 -1.10 -11.18
N THR A 48 -37.05 -1.84 -12.28
CA THR A 48 -38.26 -2.51 -12.72
C THR A 48 -38.78 -3.50 -11.66
N PHE A 49 -37.91 -4.30 -11.11
CA PHE A 49 -38.26 -5.28 -10.06
C PHE A 49 -38.71 -4.61 -8.77
N CYS A 50 -38.03 -3.52 -8.38
CA CYS A 50 -38.46 -2.68 -7.25
C CYS A 50 -39.91 -2.17 -7.43
N GLY A 51 -40.25 -1.70 -8.62
CA GLY A 51 -41.61 -1.26 -8.93
C GLY A 51 -42.66 -2.38 -8.85
N VAL A 52 -42.33 -3.56 -9.38
CA VAL A 52 -43.20 -4.75 -9.32
C VAL A 52 -43.43 -5.22 -7.88
N MET A 53 -42.39 -5.25 -7.07
CA MET A 53 -42.45 -5.73 -5.70
C MET A 53 -42.85 -4.66 -4.70
N LYS A 54 -42.95 -3.40 -5.11
CA LYS A 54 -43.23 -2.21 -4.27
C LYS A 54 -42.25 -2.12 -3.07
N ASP A 55 -40.98 -2.46 -3.34
CA ASP A 55 -39.89 -2.46 -2.35
C ASP A 55 -38.67 -1.79 -2.94
N SER A 56 -38.14 -0.79 -2.27
CA SER A 56 -36.97 0.00 -2.71
C SER A 56 -35.66 -0.45 -2.09
N MET A 57 -35.71 -1.37 -1.12
CA MET A 57 -34.50 -1.85 -0.45
C MET A 57 -33.83 -2.95 -1.29
N VAL A 58 -32.60 -2.67 -1.75
CA VAL A 58 -31.81 -3.56 -2.61
C VAL A 58 -30.48 -3.85 -1.95
N ARG A 59 -30.12 -5.12 -1.86
CA ARG A 59 -28.82 -5.59 -1.39
C ARG A 59 -28.18 -6.45 -2.44
N ILE A 60 -26.95 -6.12 -2.86
CA ILE A 60 -26.26 -6.74 -3.99
C ILE A 60 -25.04 -7.50 -3.48
N GLY A 61 -24.92 -8.79 -3.81
CA GLY A 61 -23.73 -9.61 -3.53
C GLY A 61 -22.90 -9.81 -4.80
N LEU A 62 -21.62 -9.53 -4.72
CA LEU A 62 -20.61 -9.79 -5.74
C LEU A 62 -19.59 -10.80 -5.23
N GLU A 63 -19.27 -11.82 -6.02
CA GLU A 63 -18.16 -12.67 -5.71
C GLU A 63 -16.83 -11.97 -6.07
N SER A 64 -15.88 -11.91 -5.12
CA SER A 64 -14.58 -11.22 -5.30
C SER A 64 -13.58 -12.08 -6.09
N THR A 65 -13.94 -12.46 -7.31
CA THR A 65 -13.08 -13.25 -8.20
C THR A 65 -12.11 -12.34 -8.96
N GLY A 66 -10.83 -12.42 -8.65
CA GLY A 66 -9.77 -11.65 -9.31
C GLY A 66 -9.97 -10.12 -9.25
N ILE A 67 -9.80 -9.44 -10.40
CA ILE A 67 -9.92 -7.98 -10.52
C ILE A 67 -11.19 -7.52 -11.28
N TYR A 68 -11.92 -8.46 -11.85
CA TYR A 68 -13.00 -8.17 -12.79
C TYR A 68 -14.24 -7.54 -12.16
N HIS A 69 -14.42 -7.72 -10.83
CA HIS A 69 -15.54 -7.12 -10.09
C HIS A 69 -15.43 -5.60 -9.92
N LYS A 70 -14.25 -4.99 -10.09
CA LYS A 70 -14.02 -3.60 -9.70
C LYS A 70 -14.88 -2.59 -10.45
N ALA A 71 -15.05 -2.77 -11.75
CA ALA A 71 -15.82 -1.81 -12.59
C ALA A 71 -17.30 -1.78 -12.20
N ILE A 72 -17.94 -2.96 -12.12
CA ILE A 72 -19.34 -3.05 -11.71
C ILE A 72 -19.55 -2.67 -10.25
N LEU A 73 -18.62 -3.00 -9.36
CA LEU A 73 -18.64 -2.60 -7.95
C LEU A 73 -18.71 -1.08 -7.80
N LEU A 74 -17.80 -0.35 -8.48
CA LEU A 74 -17.79 1.11 -8.43
C LEU A 74 -19.08 1.68 -9.00
N PHE A 75 -19.52 1.21 -10.17
CA PHE A 75 -20.78 1.64 -10.75
C PHE A 75 -21.96 1.49 -9.80
N LEU A 76 -22.07 0.36 -9.12
CA LEU A 76 -23.18 0.12 -8.17
C LEU A 76 -23.10 1.02 -6.94
N ILE A 77 -21.90 1.23 -6.36
CA ILE A 77 -21.72 2.11 -5.20
C ILE A 77 -22.00 3.57 -5.55
N GLU A 78 -21.53 4.05 -6.71
CA GLU A 78 -21.76 5.42 -7.18
C GLU A 78 -23.25 5.68 -7.46
N ASN A 79 -24.01 4.63 -7.79
CA ASN A 79 -25.47 4.71 -7.93
C ASN A 79 -26.24 4.44 -6.62
N GLY A 80 -25.56 4.39 -5.47
CA GLY A 80 -26.19 4.33 -4.15
C GLY A 80 -26.66 2.96 -3.70
N TYR A 81 -26.27 1.88 -4.38
CA TYR A 81 -26.64 0.52 -3.96
C TYR A 81 -25.80 0.01 -2.78
N GLU A 82 -26.45 -0.77 -1.92
CA GLU A 82 -25.76 -1.54 -0.88
C GLU A 82 -25.09 -2.77 -1.51
N VAL A 83 -23.77 -2.79 -1.55
CA VAL A 83 -22.99 -3.87 -2.19
C VAL A 83 -22.14 -4.61 -1.16
N VAL A 84 -22.19 -5.93 -1.20
CA VAL A 84 -21.40 -6.82 -0.35
C VAL A 84 -20.43 -7.62 -1.22
N LEU A 85 -19.12 -7.52 -0.92
CA LEU A 85 -18.12 -8.39 -1.53
C LEU A 85 -18.04 -9.71 -0.75
N ILE A 86 -18.31 -10.81 -1.44
CA ILE A 86 -18.36 -12.14 -0.87
C ILE A 86 -17.08 -12.91 -1.27
N ASN A 87 -16.41 -13.50 -0.28
CA ASN A 87 -15.25 -14.34 -0.54
C ASN A 87 -15.72 -15.65 -1.22
N PRO A 88 -15.13 -16.07 -2.37
CA PRO A 88 -15.45 -17.32 -3.06
C PRO A 88 -15.41 -18.58 -2.17
N ILE A 89 -14.56 -18.57 -1.15
CA ILE A 89 -14.49 -19.71 -0.20
C ILE A 89 -15.82 -19.86 0.56
N LEU A 90 -16.46 -18.78 0.96
CA LEU A 90 -17.71 -18.81 1.74
C LEU A 90 -18.89 -19.29 0.88
N THR A 91 -19.00 -18.83 -0.35
CA THR A 91 -20.02 -19.30 -1.29
C THR A 91 -19.83 -20.77 -1.64
N ASN A 92 -18.57 -21.21 -1.82
CA ASN A 92 -18.26 -22.62 -2.06
C ASN A 92 -18.52 -23.52 -0.85
N MET A 93 -18.27 -23.05 0.38
CA MET A 93 -18.60 -23.80 1.61
C MET A 93 -20.11 -23.94 1.76
N ASP A 94 -20.89 -22.89 1.53
CA ASP A 94 -22.35 -22.91 1.59
C ASP A 94 -22.94 -23.84 0.51
N LYS A 95 -22.40 -23.81 -0.72
CA LYS A 95 -22.76 -24.77 -1.79
C LYS A 95 -22.51 -26.21 -1.39
N LYS A 96 -21.34 -26.53 -0.81
CA LYS A 96 -20.98 -27.88 -0.35
C LYS A 96 -21.86 -28.37 0.81
N SER A 97 -22.27 -27.48 1.71
CA SER A 97 -23.15 -27.86 2.84
C SER A 97 -24.57 -28.22 2.40
N ARG A 98 -25.01 -27.74 1.24
CA ARG A 98 -26.39 -27.90 0.76
C ARG A 98 -26.58 -29.00 -0.28
N ARG A 99 -25.52 -29.50 -0.93
CA ARG A 99 -25.63 -30.51 -2.02
C ARG A 99 -24.43 -31.48 -2.08
N VAL A 100 -24.74 -32.73 -2.33
CA VAL A 100 -23.76 -33.82 -2.49
C VAL A 100 -23.21 -33.93 -3.93
N HIS A 101 -23.93 -33.43 -4.96
CA HIS A 101 -23.49 -33.44 -6.37
C HIS A 101 -23.87 -32.13 -7.07
N ASN A 102 -22.89 -31.46 -7.67
CA ASN A 102 -23.10 -30.20 -8.41
C ASN A 102 -22.47 -30.20 -9.80
N PRO A 103 -23.22 -30.08 -10.88
CA PRO A 103 -22.69 -29.60 -12.15
C PRO A 103 -22.34 -28.10 -12.02
N LYS A 104 -21.16 -27.71 -12.49
CA LYS A 104 -20.79 -26.27 -12.64
C LYS A 104 -21.63 -25.66 -13.74
N ASN A 105 -22.44 -24.64 -13.41
CA ASN A 105 -23.21 -23.87 -14.37
C ASN A 105 -23.38 -22.44 -13.84
N ASP A 106 -23.06 -21.42 -14.65
CA ASP A 106 -23.11 -19.98 -14.32
C ASP A 106 -24.47 -19.57 -13.74
N ASN A 107 -25.55 -20.25 -14.18
CA ASN A 107 -26.91 -20.06 -13.66
C ASN A 107 -27.07 -20.50 -12.18
N ILE A 108 -26.20 -21.39 -11.69
CA ILE A 108 -26.23 -21.88 -10.33
C ILE A 108 -25.45 -20.96 -9.41
N ASP A 109 -24.41 -20.30 -9.94
CA ASP A 109 -23.48 -19.50 -9.15
C ASP A 109 -24.09 -18.17 -8.73
N SER A 110 -24.74 -17.41 -9.62
CA SER A 110 -25.45 -16.19 -9.26
C SER A 110 -26.62 -16.42 -8.29
N LYS A 111 -27.37 -17.56 -8.47
CA LYS A 111 -28.42 -17.97 -7.53
C LYS A 111 -27.87 -18.30 -6.16
N ALA A 112 -26.73 -19.00 -6.10
CA ALA A 112 -26.08 -19.35 -4.83
C ALA A 112 -25.59 -18.11 -4.08
N ILE A 113 -25.00 -17.14 -4.79
CA ILE A 113 -24.61 -15.84 -4.23
C ILE A 113 -25.83 -15.13 -3.64
N CYS A 114 -26.92 -15.07 -4.39
CA CYS A 114 -28.16 -14.45 -3.94
C CYS A 114 -28.72 -15.13 -2.67
N THR A 115 -28.78 -16.46 -2.65
CA THR A 115 -29.26 -17.25 -1.49
C THR A 115 -28.35 -17.09 -0.27
N PHE A 116 -27.03 -17.06 -0.50
CA PHE A 116 -26.06 -16.80 0.57
C PHE A 116 -26.27 -15.43 1.19
N LEU A 117 -26.47 -14.39 0.35
CA LEU A 117 -26.73 -13.03 0.78
C LEU A 117 -28.00 -12.90 1.62
N MET A 118 -29.08 -13.59 1.24
CA MET A 118 -30.34 -13.64 2.00
C MET A 118 -30.18 -14.23 3.40
N ASN A 119 -29.37 -15.28 3.50
CA ASN A 119 -29.19 -16.02 4.77
C ASN A 119 -28.13 -15.39 5.69
N SER A 120 -27.31 -14.48 5.19
CA SER A 120 -26.17 -13.91 5.91
C SER A 120 -26.45 -12.43 6.24
N LYS A 121 -27.03 -12.19 7.44
CA LYS A 121 -27.39 -10.82 7.86
C LYS A 121 -26.18 -9.96 8.29
N ASP A 122 -25.09 -10.58 8.73
CA ASP A 122 -23.94 -9.89 9.34
C ASP A 122 -22.86 -9.48 8.33
N LEU A 123 -23.11 -9.61 7.04
CA LEU A 123 -22.16 -9.23 6.01
C LEU A 123 -22.07 -7.71 5.88
N LYS A 124 -20.84 -7.19 5.95
CA LYS A 124 -20.58 -5.75 5.82
C LYS A 124 -20.64 -5.30 4.38
N SER A 125 -21.30 -4.16 4.18
CA SER A 125 -21.35 -3.50 2.88
C SER A 125 -20.00 -2.89 2.53
N TYR A 126 -19.63 -3.00 1.26
CA TYR A 126 -18.47 -2.33 0.69
C TYR A 126 -18.81 -0.86 0.43
N THR A 127 -17.93 0.04 0.80
CA THR A 127 -18.13 1.48 0.72
C THR A 127 -17.02 2.16 -0.09
N LEU A 128 -17.25 3.41 -0.51
CA LEU A 128 -16.18 4.24 -1.10
C LEU A 128 -14.95 4.34 -0.18
N LYS A 129 -15.15 4.37 1.13
CA LYS A 129 -14.07 4.31 2.12
C LYS A 129 -13.25 3.03 1.99
N SER A 130 -13.89 1.89 1.77
CA SER A 130 -13.22 0.60 1.52
C SER A 130 -12.40 0.66 0.23
N TYR A 131 -12.95 1.23 -0.83
CA TYR A 131 -12.25 1.44 -2.09
C TYR A 131 -11.02 2.34 -1.93
N HIS A 132 -11.15 3.47 -1.21
CA HIS A 132 -10.02 4.36 -0.94
C HIS A 132 -8.91 3.69 -0.14
N THR A 133 -9.25 2.85 0.84
CA THR A 133 -8.24 2.10 1.61
C THR A 133 -7.53 1.02 0.78
N GLU A 134 -8.23 0.36 -0.14
CA GLU A 134 -7.60 -0.57 -1.10
C GLU A 134 -6.67 0.16 -2.07
N SER A 135 -7.08 1.32 -2.58
CA SER A 135 -6.26 2.18 -3.43
C SER A 135 -5.01 2.67 -2.70
N LEU A 136 -5.14 3.10 -1.45
CA LEU A 136 -4.01 3.46 -0.58
C LEU A 136 -3.05 2.29 -0.39
N LYS A 137 -3.57 1.09 -0.16
CA LYS A 137 -2.76 -0.13 -0.02
C LYS A 137 -1.94 -0.40 -1.28
N ALA A 138 -2.57 -0.31 -2.47
CA ALA A 138 -1.90 -0.53 -3.74
C ALA A 138 -0.80 0.51 -4.00
N LEU A 139 -1.12 1.80 -3.89
CA LEU A 139 -0.17 2.90 -4.12
C LEU A 139 0.98 2.89 -3.11
N SER A 140 0.69 2.64 -1.84
CA SER A 140 1.71 2.59 -0.78
C SER A 140 2.68 1.42 -0.97
N ARG A 141 2.18 0.26 -1.40
CA ARG A 141 3.02 -0.90 -1.71
C ARG A 141 3.89 -0.67 -2.95
N GLU A 142 3.33 -0.05 -3.99
CA GLU A 142 4.11 0.32 -5.19
C GLU A 142 5.19 1.33 -4.83
N ARG A 143 4.87 2.38 -4.07
CA ARG A 143 5.86 3.33 -3.57
C ARG A 143 6.96 2.64 -2.76
N PHE A 144 6.61 1.71 -1.88
CA PHE A 144 7.59 0.95 -1.09
C PHE A 144 8.55 0.15 -1.99
N LYS A 145 8.02 -0.49 -3.03
CA LYS A 145 8.79 -1.22 -4.05
C LYS A 145 9.74 -0.28 -4.78
N LEU A 146 9.24 0.86 -5.28
CA LEU A 146 10.05 1.87 -5.98
C LEU A 146 11.18 2.43 -5.09
N VAL A 147 10.92 2.70 -3.80
CA VAL A 147 11.95 3.14 -2.85
C VAL A 147 13.01 2.06 -2.62
N SER A 148 12.61 0.78 -2.61
CA SER A 148 13.56 -0.34 -2.51
C SER A 148 14.42 -0.48 -3.76
N GLU A 149 13.84 -0.33 -4.95
CA GLU A 149 14.55 -0.32 -6.24
C GLU A 149 15.50 0.87 -6.33
N LYS A 150 15.06 2.06 -5.92
CA LYS A 150 15.90 3.26 -5.84
C LYS A 150 17.19 3.02 -5.03
N ARG A 151 17.09 2.30 -3.90
CA ARG A 151 18.29 1.97 -3.10
C ARG A 151 19.26 1.07 -3.85
N LYS A 152 18.77 0.08 -4.58
CA LYS A 152 19.59 -0.83 -5.39
C LYS A 152 20.31 -0.07 -6.50
N ILE A 153 19.57 0.77 -7.24
CA ILE A 153 20.15 1.58 -8.32
C ILE A 153 21.20 2.56 -7.78
N LYS A 154 20.95 3.18 -6.63
CA LYS A 154 21.96 4.01 -5.97
C LYS A 154 23.24 3.23 -5.66
N GLN A 155 23.12 2.00 -5.19
CA GLN A 155 24.29 1.16 -4.95
C GLN A 155 25.02 0.81 -6.25
N GLU A 156 24.31 0.55 -7.34
CA GLU A 156 24.90 0.29 -8.66
C GLU A 156 25.65 1.53 -9.16
N ILE A 157 25.03 2.72 -9.09
CA ILE A 157 25.67 3.99 -9.47
C ILE A 157 26.96 4.19 -8.66
N TYR A 158 26.90 3.98 -7.35
CA TYR A 158 28.07 4.09 -6.48
C TYR A 158 29.19 3.13 -6.91
N ASN A 159 28.85 1.89 -7.23
CA ASN A 159 29.82 0.88 -7.69
C ASN A 159 30.44 1.24 -9.07
N TYR A 160 29.67 1.82 -9.98
CA TYR A 160 30.20 2.30 -11.25
C TYR A 160 31.13 3.51 -11.07
N ILE A 161 30.76 4.45 -10.18
CA ILE A 161 31.62 5.62 -9.91
C ILE A 161 32.97 5.19 -9.34
N ILE A 162 33.02 4.21 -8.44
CA ILE A 162 34.29 3.65 -7.93
C ILE A 162 35.17 3.12 -9.06
N GLN A 163 34.57 2.52 -10.07
CA GLN A 163 35.34 1.95 -11.20
C GLN A 163 35.79 3.01 -12.21
N ILE A 164 34.92 4.00 -12.49
CA ILE A 164 35.17 4.98 -13.58
C ILE A 164 35.87 6.24 -13.08
N PHE A 165 35.55 6.69 -11.85
CA PHE A 165 36.07 7.93 -11.31
C PHE A 165 36.04 7.88 -9.75
N PRO A 166 36.90 7.07 -9.11
CA PRO A 166 36.88 6.89 -7.65
C PRO A 166 37.09 8.19 -6.87
N GLU A 167 37.89 9.13 -7.39
CA GLU A 167 38.14 10.43 -6.77
C GLU A 167 36.86 11.30 -6.69
N TYR A 168 35.87 11.06 -7.54
CA TYR A 168 34.60 11.76 -7.55
C TYR A 168 33.85 11.66 -6.22
N LEU A 169 33.98 10.54 -5.52
CA LEU A 169 33.31 10.30 -4.23
C LEU A 169 33.76 11.28 -3.14
N LYS A 170 34.96 11.89 -3.28
CA LYS A 170 35.49 12.88 -2.34
C LYS A 170 35.05 14.31 -2.66
N LEU A 171 34.51 14.55 -3.86
CA LEU A 171 34.12 15.89 -4.28
C LEU A 171 32.79 16.35 -3.68
N PHE A 172 31.88 15.44 -3.46
CA PHE A 172 30.53 15.75 -2.98
C PHE A 172 30.20 14.93 -1.74
N SER A 173 29.68 15.60 -0.70
CA SER A 173 29.16 14.92 0.49
C SER A 173 27.98 13.98 0.17
N ASN A 174 27.24 14.29 -0.92
CA ASN A 174 26.17 13.48 -1.46
C ASN A 174 26.28 13.44 -2.98
N ILE A 175 26.69 12.31 -3.53
CA ILE A 175 26.85 12.10 -4.99
C ILE A 175 25.50 12.16 -5.75
N TYR A 176 24.37 12.06 -5.05
CA TYR A 176 23.01 12.18 -5.62
C TYR A 176 22.44 13.60 -5.50
N ALA A 177 23.21 14.57 -4.99
CA ALA A 177 22.83 15.99 -4.98
C ALA A 177 22.72 16.53 -6.41
N LYS A 178 21.88 17.54 -6.61
CA LYS A 178 21.51 18.08 -7.93
C LYS A 178 22.73 18.39 -8.82
N SER A 179 23.76 19.05 -8.29
CA SER A 179 24.97 19.39 -9.08
C SER A 179 25.73 18.14 -9.49
N SER A 180 26.02 17.25 -8.54
CA SER A 180 26.72 15.98 -8.82
C SER A 180 25.95 15.10 -9.80
N PHE A 181 24.64 14.94 -9.58
CA PHE A 181 23.79 14.18 -10.49
C PHE A 181 23.82 14.76 -11.92
N ASN A 182 23.67 16.07 -12.08
CA ASN A 182 23.69 16.72 -13.40
C ASN A 182 25.03 16.54 -14.13
N ILE A 183 26.14 16.60 -13.40
CA ILE A 183 27.48 16.39 -13.97
C ILE A 183 27.61 14.96 -14.47
N LEU A 184 27.34 13.96 -13.63
CA LEU A 184 27.41 12.54 -14.00
C LEU A 184 26.40 12.18 -15.09
N TYR A 185 25.23 12.81 -15.08
CA TYR A 185 24.19 12.58 -16.08
C TYR A 185 24.62 13.05 -17.48
N LYS A 186 25.31 14.18 -17.56
CA LYS A 186 25.82 14.75 -18.81
C LYS A 186 27.16 14.15 -19.23
N TYR A 187 28.01 13.87 -18.26
CA TYR A 187 29.38 13.37 -18.47
C TYR A 187 29.64 12.15 -17.57
N PRO A 188 29.14 10.96 -17.94
CA PRO A 188 29.25 9.76 -17.14
C PRO A 188 30.66 9.15 -17.16
N GLY A 189 31.58 9.72 -16.36
CA GLY A 189 32.94 9.20 -16.20
C GLY A 189 34.04 10.25 -16.37
N ALA A 190 35.25 9.91 -15.88
CA ALA A 190 36.39 10.80 -15.87
C ALA A 190 36.80 11.25 -17.26
N SER A 191 36.83 10.33 -18.25
CA SER A 191 37.25 10.64 -19.63
C SER A 191 36.35 11.67 -20.31
N LEU A 192 35.03 11.63 -20.07
CA LEU A 192 34.09 12.60 -20.62
C LEU A 192 34.14 13.95 -19.90
N ILE A 193 34.39 13.96 -18.59
CA ILE A 193 34.59 15.19 -17.82
C ILE A 193 35.89 15.87 -18.20
N GLU A 194 36.96 15.14 -18.43
CA GLU A 194 38.25 15.67 -18.89
C GLU A 194 38.11 16.43 -20.22
N ARG A 195 37.31 15.89 -21.17
CA ARG A 195 37.08 16.51 -22.49
C ARG A 195 36.07 17.66 -22.45
N ALA A 196 35.29 17.80 -21.40
CA ALA A 196 34.26 18.82 -21.29
C ALA A 196 34.86 20.25 -21.18
N HIS A 197 34.18 21.24 -21.75
CA HIS A 197 34.50 22.65 -21.52
C HIS A 197 34.22 23.06 -20.09
N ILE A 198 35.10 23.86 -19.47
CA ILE A 198 34.97 24.32 -18.08
C ILE A 198 33.64 25.05 -17.87
N ASP A 199 33.26 25.94 -18.79
CA ASP A 199 31.98 26.69 -18.71
C ASP A 199 30.75 25.76 -18.75
N SER A 200 30.85 24.65 -19.52
CA SER A 200 29.78 23.64 -19.57
C SER A 200 29.65 22.85 -18.27
N LEU A 201 30.74 22.59 -17.56
CA LEU A 201 30.75 21.98 -16.23
C LEU A 201 30.26 22.98 -15.19
N ALA A 202 30.71 24.23 -15.22
CA ALA A 202 30.31 25.27 -14.30
C ALA A 202 28.80 25.50 -14.31
N LYS A 203 28.15 25.48 -15.48
CA LYS A 203 26.69 25.60 -15.64
C LYS A 203 25.89 24.48 -14.96
N LEU A 204 26.50 23.34 -14.66
CA LEU A 204 25.85 22.19 -13.99
C LEU A 204 25.96 22.25 -12.47
N ILE A 205 26.82 23.14 -11.94
CA ILE A 205 27.02 23.36 -10.52
C ILE A 205 26.01 24.38 -10.03
N HIS A 206 25.15 23.99 -9.11
CA HIS A 206 24.08 24.84 -8.57
C HIS A 206 24.27 25.10 -7.08
N GLY A 207 23.98 26.32 -6.64
CA GLY A 207 23.99 26.73 -5.25
C GLY A 207 25.39 26.84 -4.64
N ARG A 208 25.48 26.79 -3.31
CA ARG A 208 26.76 26.81 -2.59
C ARG A 208 27.41 25.42 -2.68
N CYS A 209 28.20 25.19 -3.71
CA CYS A 209 29.01 23.98 -3.86
C CYS A 209 30.45 24.29 -3.43
N SER A 210 31.04 23.42 -2.64
CA SER A 210 32.44 23.54 -2.20
C SER A 210 33.46 23.21 -3.30
N VAL A 211 32.98 22.71 -4.43
CA VAL A 211 33.82 22.23 -5.54
C VAL A 211 33.51 23.03 -6.81
N ASP A 212 34.53 23.53 -7.48
CA ASP A 212 34.45 24.22 -8.73
C ASP A 212 34.70 23.30 -9.95
N ALA A 213 34.37 23.80 -11.13
CA ALA A 213 34.50 23.06 -12.39
C ALA A 213 35.97 22.73 -12.76
N TYR A 214 36.88 23.62 -12.35
CA TYR A 214 38.32 23.42 -12.61
C TYR A 214 38.86 22.24 -11.80
N THR A 215 38.57 22.21 -10.51
CA THR A 215 38.95 21.10 -9.59
C THR A 215 38.40 19.76 -10.08
N ILE A 216 37.13 19.72 -10.51
CA ILE A 216 36.52 18.49 -11.05
C ILE A 216 37.25 18.01 -12.28
N LYS A 217 37.55 18.91 -13.19
CA LYS A 217 38.28 18.58 -14.44
C LYS A 217 39.72 18.15 -14.21
N LEU A 218 40.43 18.79 -13.26
CA LEU A 218 41.79 18.44 -12.90
C LEU A 218 41.86 17.00 -12.32
N LEU A 219 40.93 16.65 -11.39
CA LEU A 219 40.84 15.31 -10.84
C LEU A 219 40.44 14.28 -11.88
N ALA A 220 39.57 14.62 -12.83
CA ALA A 220 39.19 13.73 -13.91
C ALA A 220 40.40 13.41 -14.82
N LYS A 221 41.29 14.39 -15.09
CA LYS A 221 42.51 14.21 -15.87
C LYS A 221 43.50 13.25 -15.19
N SER A 222 43.63 13.32 -13.87
CA SER A 222 44.53 12.49 -13.06
C SER A 222 43.87 11.23 -12.48
N SER A 223 42.62 10.93 -12.85
CA SER A 223 41.89 9.79 -12.31
C SER A 223 42.53 8.46 -12.65
N ILE A 224 42.55 7.57 -11.66
CA ILE A 224 42.98 6.16 -11.81
C ILE A 224 41.84 5.25 -12.29
N GLY A 225 40.63 5.81 -12.49
CA GLY A 225 39.45 5.05 -12.88
C GLY A 225 39.57 4.47 -14.31
N ASP A 226 38.79 3.43 -14.57
CA ASP A 226 38.67 2.81 -15.88
C ASP A 226 38.07 3.82 -16.88
N ARG A 227 38.67 3.93 -18.04
CA ARG A 227 38.29 4.86 -19.11
C ARG A 227 37.47 4.22 -20.23
N SER A 228 37.01 2.98 -20.02
CA SER A 228 36.23 2.25 -20.99
C SER A 228 34.81 2.83 -21.16
N ASP A 229 34.36 2.88 -22.41
CA ASP A 229 33.05 3.47 -22.75
C ASP A 229 31.86 2.65 -22.23
N TYR A 230 32.03 1.31 -22.11
CA TYR A 230 30.91 0.46 -21.64
C TYR A 230 30.46 0.78 -20.23
N LEU A 231 31.39 1.09 -19.30
CA LEU A 231 31.06 1.49 -17.95
C LEU A 231 30.32 2.84 -17.91
N SER A 232 30.71 3.77 -18.78
CA SER A 232 30.01 5.05 -18.94
C SER A 232 28.57 4.86 -19.42
N ILE A 233 28.32 3.91 -20.30
CA ILE A 233 26.96 3.54 -20.76
C ILE A 233 26.16 2.94 -19.62
N LEU A 234 26.73 2.01 -18.84
CA LEU A 234 26.05 1.38 -17.71
C LEU A 234 25.71 2.40 -16.61
N LEU A 235 26.65 3.30 -16.28
CA LEU A 235 26.38 4.40 -15.34
C LEU A 235 25.24 5.29 -15.83
N LYS A 236 25.27 5.67 -17.11
CA LYS A 236 24.21 6.50 -17.71
C LYS A 236 22.85 5.83 -17.63
N ASN A 237 22.76 4.55 -17.96
CA ASN A 237 21.51 3.78 -17.85
C ASN A 237 20.98 3.73 -16.41
N SER A 238 21.87 3.54 -15.42
CA SER A 238 21.47 3.54 -14.01
C SER A 238 21.01 4.92 -13.55
N LEU A 239 21.60 6.01 -14.05
CA LEU A 239 21.14 7.38 -13.78
C LEU A 239 19.77 7.67 -14.41
N ASP A 240 19.52 7.19 -15.63
CA ASP A 240 18.21 7.30 -16.29
C ASP A 240 17.13 6.52 -15.52
N ASN A 241 17.47 5.31 -15.07
CA ASN A 241 16.59 4.51 -14.21
C ASN A 241 16.28 5.22 -12.88
N LEU A 242 17.28 5.81 -12.23
CA LEU A 242 17.10 6.57 -11.00
C LEU A 242 16.12 7.72 -11.18
N LYS A 243 16.30 8.51 -12.26
CA LYS A 243 15.41 9.62 -12.61
C LYS A 243 13.98 9.14 -12.90
N SER A 244 13.83 8.04 -13.64
CA SER A 244 12.53 7.44 -13.92
C SER A 244 11.79 7.01 -12.64
N ILE A 245 12.51 6.39 -11.69
CA ILE A 245 11.94 5.98 -10.43
C ILE A 245 11.53 7.19 -9.58
N ASP A 246 12.33 8.24 -9.56
CA ASP A 246 11.98 9.47 -8.83
C ASP A 246 10.70 10.10 -9.38
N ASN A 247 10.56 10.22 -10.69
CA ASN A 247 9.33 10.70 -11.33
C ASN A 247 8.09 9.84 -10.97
N LYS A 248 8.26 8.51 -10.93
CA LYS A 248 7.17 7.60 -10.52
C LYS A 248 6.76 7.79 -9.05
N ILE A 249 7.72 8.00 -8.15
CA ILE A 249 7.45 8.27 -6.74
C ILE A 249 6.74 9.61 -6.59
N GLU A 250 7.23 10.66 -7.26
CA GLU A 250 6.62 12.00 -7.26
C GLU A 250 5.19 12.02 -7.79
N ALA A 251 4.85 11.14 -8.76
CA ALA A 251 3.49 11.01 -9.27
C ALA A 251 2.54 10.29 -8.29
N ILE A 252 3.05 9.37 -7.45
CA ILE A 252 2.25 8.58 -6.52
C ILE A 252 1.95 9.35 -5.22
N GLU A 253 2.91 10.11 -4.69
CA GLU A 253 2.80 10.75 -3.38
C GLU A 253 1.62 11.72 -3.24
N PRO A 254 1.30 12.59 -4.24
CA PRO A 254 0.13 13.45 -4.18
C PRO A 254 -1.19 12.67 -4.12
N LYS A 255 -1.27 11.53 -4.82
CA LYS A 255 -2.45 10.66 -4.81
C LYS A 255 -2.66 9.96 -3.47
N ILE A 256 -1.57 9.56 -2.81
CA ILE A 256 -1.64 9.05 -1.44
C ILE A 256 -2.18 10.14 -0.50
N LYS A 257 -1.68 11.38 -0.62
CA LYS A 257 -2.15 12.51 0.19
C LYS A 257 -3.65 12.76 -0.01
N GLU A 258 -4.11 12.88 -1.25
CA GLU A 258 -5.51 13.09 -1.61
C GLU A 258 -6.43 12.03 -0.98
N LEU A 259 -6.03 10.75 -1.09
CA LEU A 259 -6.80 9.64 -0.53
C LEU A 259 -6.80 9.65 1.00
N VAL A 260 -5.69 10.00 1.65
CA VAL A 260 -5.63 10.13 3.13
C VAL A 260 -6.54 11.26 3.60
N ASP A 261 -6.54 12.41 2.91
CA ASP A 261 -7.41 13.54 3.22
C ASP A 261 -8.89 13.15 3.07
N SER A 262 -9.25 12.43 2.00
CA SER A 262 -10.62 11.98 1.74
C SER A 262 -11.17 11.03 2.82
N LEU A 263 -10.29 10.34 3.55
CA LEU A 263 -10.69 9.45 4.65
C LEU A 263 -11.01 10.20 5.96
N GLY A 264 -10.67 11.48 6.07
CA GLY A 264 -10.90 12.30 7.27
C GLY A 264 -10.27 11.72 8.54
N THR A 265 -9.12 11.08 8.39
CA THR A 265 -8.48 10.33 9.48
C THR A 265 -7.85 11.24 10.52
N LYS A 266 -7.91 10.82 11.80
CA LYS A 266 -7.27 11.53 12.91
C LYS A 266 -5.85 11.02 13.25
N ILE A 267 -5.34 10.00 12.56
CA ILE A 267 -4.00 9.46 12.87
C ILE A 267 -2.86 10.44 12.54
N LEU A 268 -3.09 11.43 11.67
CA LEU A 268 -2.13 12.49 11.38
C LEU A 268 -1.83 13.38 12.59
N SER A 269 -2.67 13.36 13.63
CA SER A 269 -2.40 14.07 14.90
C SER A 269 -1.25 13.43 15.70
N ILE A 270 -0.87 12.19 15.41
CA ILE A 270 0.25 11.50 16.07
C ILE A 270 1.58 12.08 15.53
N PRO A 271 2.46 12.62 16.41
CA PRO A 271 3.76 13.10 15.98
C PRO A 271 4.58 12.03 15.24
N GLY A 272 5.18 12.40 14.12
CA GLY A 272 5.96 11.47 13.29
C GLY A 272 5.17 10.67 12.25
N ILE A 273 3.84 10.79 12.21
CA ILE A 273 3.03 10.23 11.14
C ILE A 273 2.87 11.27 10.02
N SER A 274 3.52 11.03 8.90
CA SER A 274 3.34 11.77 7.65
C SER A 274 2.20 11.20 6.82
N TYR A 275 1.77 11.90 5.76
CA TYR A 275 0.79 11.39 4.79
C TYR A 275 1.19 10.03 4.19
N ILE A 276 2.47 9.84 3.94
CA ILE A 276 2.97 8.56 3.38
C ILE A 276 2.86 7.42 4.40
N THR A 277 3.27 7.66 5.64
CA THR A 277 3.13 6.66 6.71
C THR A 277 1.66 6.40 7.04
N ALA A 278 0.82 7.43 7.07
CA ALA A 278 -0.62 7.31 7.22
C ALA A 278 -1.24 6.46 6.10
N GLY A 279 -0.85 6.71 4.84
CA GLY A 279 -1.32 5.93 3.70
C GLY A 279 -0.99 4.44 3.80
N ILE A 280 0.23 4.10 4.23
CA ILE A 280 0.63 2.70 4.49
C ILE A 280 -0.22 2.10 5.63
N ILE A 281 -0.33 2.81 6.75
CA ILE A 281 -1.05 2.34 7.93
C ILE A 281 -2.53 2.10 7.60
N LEU A 282 -3.21 3.09 7.00
CA LEU A 282 -4.62 2.99 6.64
C LEU A 282 -4.87 1.92 5.57
N GLY A 283 -4.03 1.86 4.55
CA GLY A 283 -4.14 0.87 3.48
C GLY A 283 -3.93 -0.57 3.98
N GLU A 284 -3.02 -0.80 4.92
CA GLU A 284 -2.79 -2.13 5.48
C GLU A 284 -3.82 -2.51 6.54
N ILE A 285 -4.27 -1.56 7.37
CA ILE A 285 -5.33 -1.81 8.37
C ILE A 285 -6.68 -2.00 7.69
N GLY A 286 -7.02 -1.19 6.67
CA GLY A 286 -8.35 -1.19 6.08
C GLY A 286 -9.43 -0.76 7.09
N ASP A 287 -10.46 -1.59 7.28
CA ASP A 287 -11.48 -1.37 8.31
C ASP A 287 -10.96 -1.82 9.69
N ILE A 288 -10.85 -0.86 10.63
CA ILE A 288 -10.40 -1.14 12.01
C ILE A 288 -11.33 -2.10 12.74
N SER A 289 -12.61 -2.16 12.39
CA SER A 289 -13.59 -3.02 13.02
C SER A 289 -13.34 -4.53 12.83
N ARG A 290 -12.50 -4.89 11.86
CA ARG A 290 -12.06 -6.28 11.66
C ARG A 290 -11.14 -6.80 12.77
N PHE A 291 -10.57 -5.89 13.57
CA PHE A 291 -9.71 -6.25 14.69
C PHE A 291 -10.51 -6.20 15.99
N LYS A 292 -10.55 -7.32 16.70
CA LYS A 292 -11.28 -7.44 17.96
C LYS A 292 -10.73 -6.49 19.03
N ASN A 293 -9.41 -6.32 19.07
CA ASN A 293 -8.68 -5.46 20.01
C ASN A 293 -7.33 -5.02 19.43
N ALA A 294 -6.61 -4.19 20.16
CA ALA A 294 -5.29 -3.70 19.74
C ALA A 294 -4.25 -4.83 19.63
N GLU A 295 -4.36 -5.89 20.43
CA GLU A 295 -3.41 -7.01 20.41
C GLU A 295 -3.53 -7.81 19.10
N SER A 296 -4.75 -7.95 18.55
CA SER A 296 -4.94 -8.55 17.22
C SER A 296 -4.30 -7.71 16.09
N LEU A 297 -4.27 -6.37 16.23
CA LEU A 297 -3.56 -5.49 15.30
C LEU A 297 -2.03 -5.59 15.48
N ILE A 298 -1.53 -5.75 16.72
CA ILE A 298 -0.10 -6.00 16.99
C ILE A 298 0.34 -7.31 16.32
N SER A 299 -0.43 -8.38 16.45
CA SER A 299 -0.15 -9.64 15.78
C SER A 299 -0.20 -9.51 14.25
N TYR A 300 -1.19 -8.79 13.70
CA TYR A 300 -1.28 -8.51 12.27
C TYR A 300 -0.08 -7.71 11.74
N SER A 301 0.54 -6.87 12.56
CA SER A 301 1.78 -6.17 12.22
C SER A 301 3.03 -7.06 12.36
N GLY A 302 2.90 -8.25 12.97
CA GLY A 302 3.99 -9.17 13.26
C GLY A 302 4.95 -8.66 14.33
N LEU A 303 4.43 -7.87 15.28
CA LEU A 303 5.16 -7.34 16.43
C LEU A 303 4.93 -8.18 17.70
N ASP A 304 4.07 -9.19 17.65
CA ASP A 304 3.91 -10.19 18.69
C ASP A 304 5.22 -10.97 18.92
N ILE A 305 5.37 -11.53 20.10
CA ILE A 305 6.55 -12.29 20.47
C ILE A 305 6.32 -13.75 20.08
N GLU A 306 7.26 -14.32 19.36
CA GLU A 306 7.27 -15.76 19.09
C GLU A 306 7.67 -16.52 20.36
N VAL A 307 6.77 -17.38 20.83
CA VAL A 307 7.01 -18.25 21.98
C VAL A 307 7.36 -19.62 21.42
N TYR A 308 8.62 -20.02 21.57
CA TYR A 308 9.05 -21.40 21.32
C TYR A 308 9.13 -22.13 22.65
N GLU A 309 8.12 -22.93 22.94
CA GLU A 309 8.10 -23.87 24.05
C GLU A 309 7.92 -25.29 23.47
N SER A 310 8.90 -26.14 23.68
CA SER A 310 8.82 -27.57 23.32
C SER A 310 9.25 -28.38 24.53
N GLY A 311 8.30 -29.01 25.22
CA GLY A 311 8.54 -29.78 26.41
C GLY A 311 9.20 -28.97 27.53
N LYS A 312 10.40 -29.36 27.95
CA LYS A 312 11.17 -28.67 28.99
C LYS A 312 12.00 -27.47 28.48
N TYR A 313 12.06 -27.23 27.16
CA TYR A 313 12.87 -26.15 26.57
C TYR A 313 12.05 -24.88 26.45
N LYS A 314 12.51 -23.82 27.13
CA LYS A 314 12.01 -22.44 26.97
C LYS A 314 13.10 -21.59 26.32
N ALA A 315 12.84 -21.07 25.13
CA ALA A 315 13.78 -20.17 24.47
C ALA A 315 13.99 -18.88 25.29
N THR A 316 15.23 -18.58 25.61
CA THR A 316 15.62 -17.37 26.35
C THR A 316 15.57 -16.12 25.48
N ASN A 317 15.83 -16.24 24.18
CA ASN A 317 15.76 -15.15 23.20
C ASN A 317 14.39 -15.09 22.52
N LYS A 318 13.59 -14.08 22.89
CA LYS A 318 12.27 -13.84 22.33
C LYS A 318 12.37 -12.80 21.21
N SER A 319 12.27 -13.22 19.96
CA SER A 319 12.18 -12.32 18.81
C SER A 319 10.71 -12.01 18.46
N ILE A 320 10.48 -10.93 17.71
CA ILE A 320 9.16 -10.65 17.13
C ILE A 320 8.87 -11.67 16.02
N SER A 321 7.60 -12.07 15.88
CA SER A 321 7.15 -13.15 14.96
C SER A 321 7.40 -12.82 13.48
N LYS A 322 7.35 -11.54 13.12
CA LYS A 322 7.38 -11.05 11.73
C LYS A 322 6.32 -11.68 10.81
N LYS A 323 5.39 -12.46 11.37
CA LYS A 323 4.26 -13.10 10.69
C LYS A 323 3.15 -12.08 10.54
N GLY A 324 3.08 -11.36 9.46
CA GLY A 324 2.09 -10.31 9.28
C GLY A 324 2.50 -9.30 8.23
N SER A 325 1.85 -8.12 8.18
CA SER A 325 2.16 -7.12 7.16
C SER A 325 3.55 -6.50 7.39
N LYS A 326 4.49 -6.83 6.50
CA LYS A 326 5.81 -6.20 6.48
C LYS A 326 5.74 -4.69 6.21
N TYR A 327 4.73 -4.23 5.48
CA TYR A 327 4.54 -2.82 5.15
C TYR A 327 4.05 -2.03 6.37
N LEU A 328 3.07 -2.58 7.10
CA LEU A 328 2.60 -1.97 8.35
C LEU A 328 3.74 -1.90 9.37
N ARG A 329 4.47 -2.98 9.57
CA ARG A 329 5.63 -3.01 10.48
C ARG A 329 6.69 -1.99 10.08
N TYR A 330 6.99 -1.85 8.77
CA TYR A 330 7.91 -0.83 8.29
C TYR A 330 7.44 0.60 8.63
N ALA A 331 6.15 0.92 8.40
CA ALA A 331 5.60 2.23 8.72
C ALA A 331 5.67 2.52 10.22
N LEU A 332 5.29 1.55 11.06
CA LEU A 332 5.37 1.67 12.52
C LEU A 332 6.81 1.90 13.01
N PHE A 333 7.78 1.19 12.43
CA PHE A 333 9.19 1.40 12.72
C PHE A 333 9.66 2.82 12.36
N GLN A 334 9.26 3.36 11.20
CA GLN A 334 9.61 4.74 10.83
C GLN A 334 9.02 5.75 11.82
N VAL A 335 7.78 5.57 12.26
CA VAL A 335 7.14 6.44 13.27
C VAL A 335 7.86 6.29 14.61
N ALA A 336 8.19 5.06 15.03
CA ALA A 336 8.86 4.81 16.30
C ALA A 336 10.24 5.47 16.41
N ARG A 337 10.98 5.59 15.30
CA ARG A 337 12.28 6.28 15.24
C ARG A 337 12.20 7.78 15.46
N VAL A 338 11.04 8.37 15.24
CA VAL A 338 10.86 9.83 15.25
C VAL A 338 10.05 10.31 16.44
N ILE A 339 9.00 9.58 16.84
CA ILE A 339 8.00 10.03 17.81
C ILE A 339 8.61 10.39 19.18
N TRP A 340 9.56 9.63 19.66
CA TRP A 340 10.19 9.89 20.97
C TRP A 340 10.98 11.20 21.03
N ASN A 341 11.38 11.78 19.87
CA ASN A 341 12.01 13.09 19.80
C ASN A 341 10.99 14.24 19.83
N HIS A 342 9.72 13.98 19.51
CA HIS A 342 8.69 15.00 19.32
C HIS A 342 7.54 14.91 20.33
N ASP A 343 7.50 13.86 21.13
CA ASP A 343 6.43 13.63 22.10
C ASP A 343 7.01 13.29 23.47
N LYS A 344 6.62 14.07 24.49
CA LYS A 344 7.15 13.93 25.88
C LYS A 344 6.84 12.55 26.49
N VAL A 345 5.65 11.99 26.23
CA VAL A 345 5.25 10.69 26.79
C VAL A 345 6.12 9.58 26.22
N PHE A 346 6.36 9.60 24.91
CA PHE A 346 7.23 8.64 24.25
C PHE A 346 8.70 8.86 24.60
N ASN A 347 9.14 10.11 24.78
CA ASN A 347 10.49 10.45 25.22
C ASN A 347 10.76 9.88 26.62
N ASN A 348 9.91 10.17 27.59
CA ASN A 348 10.02 9.65 28.96
C ASN A 348 10.05 8.11 28.96
N TYR A 349 9.24 7.49 28.13
CA TYR A 349 9.26 6.03 28.00
C TYR A 349 10.55 5.50 27.38
N TYR A 350 11.09 6.19 26.37
CA TYR A 350 12.38 5.86 25.76
C TYR A 350 13.51 5.91 26.79
N LEU A 351 13.63 7.04 27.50
CA LEU A 351 14.67 7.25 28.54
C LEU A 351 14.56 6.22 29.66
N LYS A 352 13.35 5.91 30.12
CA LYS A 352 13.13 4.85 31.11
C LYS A 352 13.66 3.50 30.62
N LYS A 353 13.37 3.11 29.37
CA LYS A 353 13.83 1.83 28.82
C LYS A 353 15.34 1.82 28.55
N GLN A 354 15.92 2.96 28.24
CA GLN A 354 17.37 3.13 28.11
C GLN A 354 18.07 2.98 29.45
N SER A 355 17.54 3.57 30.54
CA SER A 355 18.08 3.41 31.90
C SER A 355 17.97 1.97 32.42
N GLU A 356 16.98 1.17 31.91
CA GLU A 356 16.89 -0.27 32.15
C GLU A 356 17.94 -1.09 31.35
N GLY A 357 18.87 -0.45 30.63
CA GLY A 357 19.92 -1.11 29.84
C GLY A 357 19.40 -1.79 28.56
N LYS A 358 18.21 -1.44 28.05
CA LYS A 358 17.66 -2.06 26.84
C LYS A 358 18.35 -1.50 25.59
N HIS A 359 18.66 -2.41 24.65
CA HIS A 359 19.22 -2.02 23.36
C HIS A 359 18.24 -1.18 22.55
N TYR A 360 18.74 -0.21 21.78
CA TYR A 360 17.95 0.74 20.98
C TYR A 360 16.81 0.09 20.17
N TYR A 361 17.08 -0.97 19.42
CA TYR A 361 16.04 -1.64 18.61
C TYR A 361 14.99 -2.35 19.47
N VAL A 362 15.32 -2.80 20.67
CA VAL A 362 14.36 -3.37 21.61
C VAL A 362 13.43 -2.27 22.13
N ILE A 363 13.97 -1.09 22.44
CA ILE A 363 13.18 0.08 22.86
C ILE A 363 12.23 0.50 21.76
N LEU A 364 12.69 0.57 20.51
CA LEU A 364 11.81 0.87 19.36
C LEU A 364 10.69 -0.14 19.22
N GLY A 365 10.95 -1.44 19.38
CA GLY A 365 9.91 -2.47 19.35
C GLY A 365 8.84 -2.30 20.44
N HIS A 366 9.22 -1.82 21.64
CA HIS A 366 8.25 -1.43 22.66
C HIS A 366 7.43 -0.19 22.27
N ILE A 367 8.07 0.80 21.66
CA ILE A 367 7.41 2.02 21.17
C ILE A 367 6.43 1.67 20.05
N GLU A 368 6.82 0.83 19.09
CA GLU A 368 5.93 0.35 18.01
C GLU A 368 4.62 -0.24 18.55
N LYS A 369 4.69 -1.10 19.58
CA LYS A 369 3.50 -1.66 20.22
C LYS A 369 2.62 -0.61 20.87
N LYS A 370 3.22 0.43 21.49
CA LYS A 370 2.45 1.57 22.03
C LYS A 370 1.76 2.36 20.91
N ILE A 371 2.47 2.61 19.80
CA ILE A 371 1.92 3.28 18.61
C ILE A 371 0.75 2.50 18.05
N VAL A 372 0.83 1.16 17.94
CA VAL A 372 -0.27 0.33 17.46
C VAL A 372 -1.53 0.48 18.33
N ARG A 373 -1.37 0.45 19.67
CA ARG A 373 -2.49 0.67 20.61
C ARG A 373 -3.10 2.05 20.45
N LEU A 374 -2.27 3.08 20.27
CA LEU A 374 -2.70 4.45 20.02
C LEU A 374 -3.47 4.56 18.70
N ILE A 375 -2.93 4.03 17.61
CA ILE A 375 -3.59 4.02 16.29
C ILE A 375 -4.93 3.29 16.38
N TYR A 376 -4.98 2.12 17.03
CA TYR A 376 -6.22 1.38 17.23
C TYR A 376 -7.28 2.21 17.95
N SER A 377 -6.89 2.87 19.05
CA SER A 377 -7.80 3.74 19.82
C SER A 377 -8.32 4.91 18.99
N ILE A 378 -7.43 5.61 18.27
CA ILE A 378 -7.79 6.75 17.43
C ILE A 378 -8.74 6.34 16.29
N LEU A 379 -8.43 5.25 15.58
CA LEU A 379 -9.27 4.79 14.47
C LEU A 379 -10.64 4.25 14.94
N LYS A 380 -10.69 3.63 16.11
CA LYS A 380 -11.94 3.10 16.68
C LYS A 380 -12.85 4.19 17.23
N ASN A 381 -12.27 5.17 17.92
CA ASN A 381 -13.03 6.21 18.62
C ASN A 381 -13.15 7.52 17.82
N ASN A 382 -12.44 7.63 16.69
CA ASN A 382 -12.34 8.82 15.82
C ASN A 382 -11.95 10.10 16.60
N LYS A 383 -11.03 9.97 17.57
CA LYS A 383 -10.53 11.08 18.40
C LYS A 383 -9.07 11.42 18.02
N GLU A 384 -8.71 12.70 18.11
CA GLU A 384 -7.35 13.14 17.93
C GLU A 384 -6.44 12.70 19.07
N TYR A 385 -5.16 12.57 18.78
CA TYR A 385 -4.15 12.30 19.79
C TYR A 385 -3.96 13.53 20.67
N THR A 386 -4.10 13.35 21.97
CA THR A 386 -3.75 14.35 22.98
C THR A 386 -2.74 13.69 23.93
N PRO A 387 -1.51 14.23 24.04
CA PRO A 387 -0.53 13.72 24.97
C PRO A 387 -1.08 13.81 26.41
N GLN A 388 -1.20 12.67 27.09
CA GLN A 388 -1.48 12.65 28.52
C GLN A 388 -0.14 12.76 29.25
N LEU A 389 0.09 13.88 29.94
CA LEU A 389 1.25 14.15 30.77
C LEU A 389 1.24 13.32 32.04
#